data_2f5dd03196d11534d254ac18b126b5d2
#
_entry.id   2f5dd03196d11534d254ac18b126b5d2
#
_cell.length_a   1.000
_cell.length_b   1.000
_cell.length_c   1.000
_cell.angle_alpha   90.00
_cell.angle_beta   90.00
_cell.angle_gamma   90.00
#
_symmetry.space_group_name_H-M   'P 1'
#
loop_
_entity.id
_entity.type
_entity.pdbx_description
1 polymer ?
#
loop_
_entity_poly.entity_id
_entity_poly.type
_entity_poly.pdbx_seq_one_letter_code
_entity_poly.pdbx_strand_id
1 'polypeptide(L)'
;MAATMHATVNWRDGLVFEAKSGSGHAVTMDGNKTEAASPMELVLMAAGGCSSVDVVSILEKARQQVTGVQCEVKGERADTVPAVFTHVHLHFIVTGTDVAEKHVERAVALSADKYCSVAKMLEASVKVTHSYVIENEGENA
;
A
#
# COMPACT_ATOMS: atom_id res chain seq x y z
N MET A 1 -5.11 24.47 -7.49
CA MET A 1 -4.29 24.79 -6.30
C MET A 1 -3.72 23.54 -5.69
N ALA A 2 -2.45 23.58 -5.40
CA ALA A 2 -1.79 22.46 -4.74
C ALA A 2 -2.24 22.38 -3.28
N ALA A 3 -2.47 21.16 -2.79
CA ALA A 3 -2.79 20.91 -1.39
C ALA A 3 -1.49 20.80 -0.58
N THR A 4 -1.53 21.30 0.64
CA THR A 4 -0.39 21.18 1.56
C THR A 4 -0.78 20.26 2.70
N MET A 5 0.07 19.27 2.99
CA MET A 5 -0.12 18.36 4.10
C MET A 5 1.01 18.54 5.11
N HIS A 6 0.71 18.27 6.37
CA HIS A 6 1.67 18.43 7.45
C HIS A 6 1.80 17.17 8.28
N ALA A 7 2.98 16.96 8.82
CA ALA A 7 3.25 15.92 9.80
C ALA A 7 4.33 16.42 10.74
N THR A 8 4.29 15.94 11.98
CA THR A 8 5.32 16.25 12.98
C THR A 8 5.87 14.92 13.50
N VAL A 9 7.18 14.82 13.54
CA VAL A 9 7.87 13.61 14.01
C VAL A 9 8.75 13.99 15.19
N ASN A 10 8.45 13.41 16.36
CA ASN A 10 9.15 13.72 17.60
C ASN A 10 9.93 12.51 18.11
N TRP A 11 11.19 12.72 18.43
CA TRP A 11 12.03 11.69 19.04
C TRP A 11 11.56 11.42 20.46
N ARG A 12 11.41 10.15 20.82
CA ARG A 12 11.03 9.74 22.17
C ARG A 12 12.23 9.24 22.96
N ASP A 13 12.83 8.16 22.50
CA ASP A 13 14.05 7.57 23.08
C ASP A 13 14.62 6.56 22.08
N GLY A 14 15.89 6.18 22.26
CA GLY A 14 16.55 5.24 21.36
C GLY A 14 16.43 5.67 19.89
N LEU A 15 15.79 4.85 19.08
CA LEU A 15 15.45 5.19 17.69
C LEU A 15 13.94 5.21 17.49
N VAL A 16 13.18 5.40 18.57
CA VAL A 16 11.71 5.43 18.55
C VAL A 16 11.22 6.86 18.40
N PHE A 17 10.29 7.05 17.49
CA PHE A 17 9.68 8.34 17.17
C PHE A 17 8.18 8.25 17.20
N GLU A 18 7.53 9.31 17.65
CA GLU A 18 6.08 9.45 17.57
C GLU A 18 5.76 10.44 16.45
N ALA A 19 5.06 9.97 15.43
CA ALA A 19 4.67 10.78 14.30
C ALA A 19 3.18 11.11 14.39
N LYS A 20 2.84 12.35 14.03
CA LYS A 20 1.45 12.79 14.04
C LYS A 20 1.14 13.50 12.73
N SER A 21 0.05 13.06 12.08
CA SER A 21 -0.42 13.70 10.86
C SER A 21 -1.18 14.98 11.16
N GLY A 22 -1.29 15.85 10.15
CA GLY A 22 -2.10 17.06 10.26
C GLY A 22 -3.58 16.77 10.52
N SER A 23 -4.04 15.54 10.19
CA SER A 23 -5.41 15.10 10.46
C SER A 23 -5.61 14.60 11.89
N GLY A 24 -4.55 14.59 12.71
CA GLY A 24 -4.65 14.22 14.13
C GLY A 24 -4.43 12.77 14.45
N HIS A 25 -3.90 11.99 13.52
CA HIS A 25 -3.63 10.56 13.71
C HIS A 25 -2.15 10.34 14.01
N ALA A 26 -1.88 9.40 14.90
CA ALA A 26 -0.52 9.13 15.36
C ALA A 26 -0.03 7.74 14.91
N VAL A 27 1.27 7.66 14.64
CA VAL A 27 1.95 6.41 14.31
C VAL A 27 3.29 6.43 15.06
N THR A 28 3.61 5.31 15.71
CA THR A 28 4.94 5.11 16.31
C THR A 28 5.83 4.41 15.29
N MET A 29 7.07 4.84 15.18
CA MET A 29 8.05 4.19 14.32
C MET A 29 9.36 3.98 15.06
N ASP A 30 10.07 2.92 14.67
CA ASP A 30 11.29 2.50 15.37
C ASP A 30 12.34 2.05 14.35
N GLY A 31 13.46 2.79 14.30
CA GLY A 31 14.56 2.43 13.41
C GLY A 31 15.14 1.05 13.68
N ASN A 32 14.97 0.51 14.89
CA ASN A 32 15.43 -0.83 15.25
C ASN A 32 14.38 -1.93 15.06
N LYS A 33 13.15 -1.59 14.72
CA LYS A 33 12.04 -2.54 14.47
C LYS A 33 11.72 -3.45 15.67
N THR A 34 11.96 -2.96 16.89
CA THR A 34 11.68 -3.76 18.09
C THR A 34 10.36 -3.37 18.74
N GLU A 35 10.06 -2.10 18.80
CA GLU A 35 8.84 -1.59 19.41
C GLU A 35 7.76 -1.27 18.38
N ALA A 36 8.16 -0.88 17.17
CA ALA A 36 7.26 -0.48 16.11
C ALA A 36 7.92 -0.72 14.76
N ALA A 37 7.16 -0.51 13.68
CA ALA A 37 7.66 -0.64 12.32
C ALA A 37 8.68 0.45 12.02
N SER A 38 9.65 0.14 11.17
CA SER A 38 10.65 1.11 10.74
C SER A 38 10.04 2.08 9.70
N PRO A 39 10.67 3.25 9.50
CA PRO A 39 10.21 4.17 8.45
C PRO A 39 10.14 3.53 7.06
N MET A 40 11.09 2.67 6.69
CA MET A 40 11.06 2.01 5.39
C MET A 40 9.92 0.99 5.30
N GLU A 41 9.61 0.29 6.39
CA GLU A 41 8.45 -0.59 6.44
C GLU A 41 7.15 0.20 6.26
N LEU A 42 7.09 1.41 6.84
CA LEU A 42 5.92 2.27 6.69
C LEU A 42 5.74 2.73 5.23
N VAL A 43 6.81 2.90 4.48
CA VAL A 43 6.73 3.21 3.05
C VAL A 43 6.05 2.06 2.30
N LEU A 44 6.39 0.80 2.62
CA LEU A 44 5.73 -0.36 2.03
C LEU A 44 4.26 -0.41 2.40
N MET A 45 3.95 -0.17 3.67
CA MET A 45 2.56 -0.12 4.15
C MET A 45 1.76 0.95 3.43
N ALA A 46 2.36 2.13 3.23
CA ALA A 46 1.72 3.23 2.53
C ALA A 46 1.44 2.87 1.07
N ALA A 47 2.38 2.20 0.41
CA ALA A 47 2.20 1.75 -0.98
C ALA A 47 1.03 0.78 -1.08
N GLY A 48 0.99 -0.23 -0.21
CA GLY A 48 -0.09 -1.20 -0.18
C GLY A 48 -1.43 -0.57 0.16
N GLY A 49 -1.46 0.31 1.17
CA GLY A 49 -2.68 0.98 1.60
C GLY A 49 -3.24 1.92 0.55
N CYS A 50 -2.40 2.76 -0.02
CA CYS A 50 -2.82 3.71 -1.05
C CYS A 50 -3.40 3.00 -2.28
N SER A 51 -2.72 1.96 -2.72
CA SER A 51 -3.18 1.15 -3.86
C SER A 51 -4.48 0.42 -3.55
N SER A 52 -4.61 -0.12 -2.34
CA SER A 52 -5.81 -0.85 -1.91
C SER A 52 -7.04 0.05 -1.83
N VAL A 53 -6.88 1.31 -1.41
CA VAL A 53 -7.99 2.27 -1.42
C VAL A 53 -8.58 2.40 -2.83
N ASP A 54 -7.73 2.50 -3.83
CA ASP A 54 -8.19 2.59 -5.22
C ASP A 54 -8.88 1.33 -5.68
N VAL A 55 -8.29 0.16 -5.37
CA VAL A 55 -8.85 -1.13 -5.77
C VAL A 55 -10.25 -1.31 -5.19
N VAL A 56 -10.41 -1.06 -3.89
CA VAL A 56 -11.71 -1.16 -3.22
C VAL A 56 -12.71 -0.18 -3.85
N SER A 57 -12.31 1.07 -4.02
CA SER A 57 -13.19 2.10 -4.57
C SER A 57 -13.67 1.75 -5.99
N ILE A 58 -12.77 1.28 -6.83
CA ILE A 58 -13.11 0.93 -8.21
C ILE A 58 -14.03 -0.28 -8.25
N LEU A 59 -13.76 -1.31 -7.43
CA LEU A 59 -14.60 -2.51 -7.38
C LEU A 59 -15.98 -2.21 -6.83
N GLU A 60 -16.10 -1.32 -5.85
CA GLU A 60 -17.41 -0.89 -5.34
C GLU A 60 -18.21 -0.16 -6.40
N LYS A 61 -17.57 0.73 -7.16
CA LYS A 61 -18.23 1.45 -8.25
C LYS A 61 -18.65 0.51 -9.38
N ALA A 62 -17.94 -0.60 -9.56
CA ALA A 62 -18.29 -1.62 -10.52
C ALA A 62 -19.35 -2.60 -9.97
N ARG A 63 -19.85 -2.35 -8.76
CA ARG A 63 -20.88 -3.13 -8.07
C ARG A 63 -20.47 -4.59 -7.86
N GLN A 64 -19.20 -4.81 -7.62
CA GLN A 64 -18.71 -6.13 -7.27
C GLN A 64 -18.94 -6.39 -5.79
N GLN A 65 -19.31 -7.64 -5.46
CA GLN A 65 -19.55 -8.03 -4.08
C GLN A 65 -18.25 -8.48 -3.43
N VAL A 66 -17.45 -7.51 -3.02
CA VAL A 66 -16.14 -7.74 -2.41
C VAL A 66 -16.27 -7.72 -0.89
N THR A 67 -15.77 -8.77 -0.24
CA THR A 67 -15.77 -8.88 1.22
C THR A 67 -14.40 -8.66 1.83
N GLY A 68 -13.35 -8.74 1.02
CA GLY A 68 -11.99 -8.49 1.49
C GLY A 68 -11.03 -8.15 0.38
N VAL A 69 -10.08 -7.30 0.71
CA VAL A 69 -8.94 -7.00 -0.15
C VAL A 69 -7.70 -7.03 0.74
N GLN A 70 -6.77 -7.89 0.40
CA GLN A 70 -5.47 -7.96 1.05
C GLN A 70 -4.41 -7.61 0.03
N CYS A 71 -3.44 -6.81 0.44
CA CYS A 71 -2.30 -6.50 -0.42
C CYS A 71 -1.03 -6.94 0.30
N GLU A 72 -0.35 -7.91 -0.28
CA GLU A 72 0.96 -8.34 0.18
C GLU A 72 1.99 -7.52 -0.58
N VAL A 73 2.83 -6.79 0.16
CA VAL A 73 3.80 -5.88 -0.44
C VAL A 73 5.20 -6.40 -0.18
N LYS A 74 5.94 -6.62 -1.26
CA LYS A 74 7.33 -7.07 -1.18
C LYS A 74 8.25 -5.99 -1.71
N GLY A 75 9.21 -5.57 -0.89
CA GLY A 75 10.19 -4.57 -1.28
C GLY A 75 11.60 -5.15 -1.29
N GLU A 76 12.33 -4.90 -2.37
CA GLU A 76 13.74 -5.25 -2.46
C GLU A 76 14.55 -3.98 -2.35
N ARG A 77 15.56 -3.99 -1.49
CA ARG A 77 16.39 -2.82 -1.22
C ARG A 77 17.76 -2.96 -1.87
N ALA A 78 18.35 -1.84 -2.24
CA ALA A 78 19.70 -1.79 -2.77
C ALA A 78 20.71 -2.22 -1.69
N ASP A 79 21.80 -2.85 -2.12
CA ASP A 79 22.90 -3.24 -1.24
C ASP A 79 23.93 -2.11 -1.18
N THR A 80 23.44 -0.92 -0.78
CA THR A 80 24.22 0.31 -0.72
C THR A 80 23.77 1.15 0.49
N VAL A 81 24.42 2.27 0.72
CA VAL A 81 24.02 3.28 1.69
C VAL A 81 23.78 4.59 0.95
N PRO A 82 22.55 5.11 0.93
CA PRO A 82 21.34 4.57 1.56
C PRO A 82 20.78 3.36 0.80
N ALA A 83 20.19 2.44 1.55
CA ALA A 83 19.57 1.24 1.00
C ALA A 83 18.13 1.53 0.56
N VAL A 84 17.99 2.16 -0.58
CA VAL A 84 16.68 2.52 -1.14
C VAL A 84 15.98 1.30 -1.71
N PHE A 85 14.66 1.39 -1.90
CA PHE A 85 13.94 0.34 -2.62
C PHE A 85 14.31 0.38 -4.10
N THR A 86 14.55 -0.79 -4.66
CA THR A 86 14.80 -0.95 -6.10
C THR A 86 13.60 -1.59 -6.80
N HIS A 87 12.83 -2.40 -6.08
CA HIS A 87 11.64 -3.07 -6.61
C HIS A 87 10.60 -3.18 -5.50
N VAL A 88 9.38 -2.82 -5.82
CA VAL A 88 8.22 -3.00 -4.94
C VAL A 88 7.15 -3.75 -5.73
N HIS A 89 6.73 -4.91 -5.21
CA HIS A 89 5.68 -5.71 -5.83
C HIS A 89 4.45 -5.71 -4.95
N LEU A 90 3.30 -5.39 -5.55
CA LEU A 90 2.00 -5.37 -4.89
C LEU A 90 1.19 -6.57 -5.37
N HIS A 91 0.89 -7.50 -4.48
CA HIS A 91 0.06 -8.66 -4.80
C HIS A 91 -1.28 -8.55 -4.09
N PHE A 92 -2.36 -8.47 -4.84
CA PHE A 92 -3.71 -8.31 -4.31
C PHE A 92 -4.44 -9.63 -4.22
N ILE A 93 -5.06 -9.88 -3.07
CA ILE A 93 -5.95 -11.02 -2.87
C ILE A 93 -7.34 -10.45 -2.66
N VAL A 94 -8.21 -10.64 -3.65
CA VAL A 94 -9.57 -10.09 -3.63
C VAL A 94 -10.55 -11.21 -3.32
N THR A 95 -11.31 -11.06 -2.24
CA THR A 95 -12.27 -12.05 -1.78
C THR A 95 -13.68 -11.48 -1.93
N GLY A 96 -14.61 -12.33 -2.39
CA GLY A 96 -15.99 -11.90 -2.53
C GLY A 96 -16.87 -12.97 -3.14
N THR A 97 -18.04 -12.57 -3.62
CA THR A 97 -19.02 -13.45 -4.25
C THR A 97 -19.17 -13.07 -5.72
N ASP A 98 -18.97 -14.05 -6.60
CA ASP A 98 -19.08 -13.85 -8.05
C ASP A 98 -18.29 -12.65 -8.57
N VAL A 99 -17.10 -12.45 -8.02
CA VAL A 99 -16.24 -11.33 -8.42
C VAL A 99 -15.68 -11.60 -9.82
N ALA A 100 -15.91 -10.66 -10.74
CA ALA A 100 -15.49 -10.83 -12.13
C ALA A 100 -14.03 -10.43 -12.34
N GLU A 101 -13.26 -11.30 -12.95
CA GLU A 101 -11.83 -11.08 -13.18
C GLU A 101 -11.55 -9.78 -13.94
N LYS A 102 -12.35 -9.47 -14.95
CA LYS A 102 -12.14 -8.24 -15.75
C LYS A 102 -12.20 -6.97 -14.89
N HIS A 103 -13.03 -6.97 -13.87
CA HIS A 103 -13.14 -5.81 -12.98
C HIS A 103 -11.94 -5.71 -12.02
N VAL A 104 -11.45 -6.84 -11.54
CA VAL A 104 -10.26 -6.87 -10.68
C VAL A 104 -9.02 -6.47 -11.47
N GLU A 105 -8.85 -7.03 -12.66
CA GLU A 105 -7.73 -6.68 -13.54
C GLU A 105 -7.72 -5.18 -13.82
N ARG A 106 -8.88 -4.62 -14.16
CA ARG A 106 -9.01 -3.19 -14.43
C ARG A 106 -8.71 -2.34 -13.19
N ALA A 107 -9.24 -2.74 -12.02
CA ALA A 107 -9.03 -2.00 -10.78
C ALA A 107 -7.54 -1.95 -10.40
N VAL A 108 -6.87 -3.09 -10.46
CA VAL A 108 -5.44 -3.18 -10.14
C VAL A 108 -4.61 -2.38 -11.14
N ALA A 109 -4.90 -2.49 -12.43
CA ALA A 109 -4.18 -1.76 -13.46
C ALA A 109 -4.38 -0.24 -13.32
N LEU A 110 -5.60 0.21 -13.09
CA LEU A 110 -5.88 1.64 -12.94
C LEU A 110 -5.20 2.22 -11.68
N SER A 111 -5.19 1.48 -10.60
CA SER A 111 -4.49 1.91 -9.39
C SER A 111 -3.00 2.09 -9.67
N ALA A 112 -2.37 1.07 -10.25
CA ALA A 112 -0.94 1.09 -10.52
C ALA A 112 -0.55 2.17 -11.53
N ASP A 113 -1.32 2.29 -12.62
CA ASP A 113 -0.94 3.14 -13.74
C ASP A 113 -1.39 4.60 -13.62
N LYS A 114 -2.39 4.88 -12.81
CA LYS A 114 -3.02 6.19 -12.82
C LYS A 114 -3.32 6.80 -11.46
N TYR A 115 -3.90 6.05 -10.54
CA TYR A 115 -4.51 6.63 -9.34
C TYR A 115 -3.69 6.54 -8.05
N CYS A 116 -2.85 5.54 -7.88
CA CYS A 116 -2.08 5.41 -6.65
C CYS A 116 -0.96 6.44 -6.58
N SER A 117 -1.13 7.45 -5.75
CA SER A 117 -0.15 8.53 -5.60
C SER A 117 1.22 8.01 -5.15
N VAL A 118 1.24 7.07 -4.21
CA VAL A 118 2.50 6.50 -3.71
C VAL A 118 3.21 5.71 -4.79
N ALA A 119 2.48 4.85 -5.53
CA ALA A 119 3.08 4.08 -6.63
C ALA A 119 3.63 5.01 -7.72
N LYS A 120 2.91 6.07 -8.05
CA LYS A 120 3.35 7.03 -9.06
C LYS A 120 4.63 7.75 -8.64
N MET A 121 4.75 8.11 -7.36
CA MET A 121 5.99 8.72 -6.86
C MET A 121 7.15 7.73 -6.88
N LEU A 122 6.88 6.50 -6.44
CA LEU A 122 7.92 5.48 -6.36
C LEU A 122 8.45 5.08 -7.73
N GLU A 123 7.59 5.00 -8.75
CA GLU A 123 8.01 4.51 -10.08
C GLU A 123 9.07 5.37 -10.75
N ALA A 124 9.30 6.59 -10.27
CA ALA A 124 10.35 7.45 -10.81
C ALA A 124 11.76 6.84 -10.62
N SER A 125 11.94 6.04 -9.55
CA SER A 125 13.24 5.44 -9.24
C SER A 125 13.13 3.98 -8.78
N VAL A 126 11.93 3.46 -8.63
CA VAL A 126 11.67 2.11 -8.15
C VAL A 126 10.84 1.36 -9.18
N LYS A 127 11.22 0.11 -9.48
CA LYS A 127 10.40 -0.73 -10.34
C LYS A 127 9.20 -1.20 -9.52
N VAL A 128 8.00 -0.75 -9.90
CA VAL A 128 6.76 -1.13 -9.22
C VAL A 128 5.99 -2.10 -10.10
N THR A 129 5.68 -3.27 -9.55
CA THR A 129 4.93 -4.32 -10.26
C THR A 129 3.72 -4.75 -9.44
N HIS A 130 2.78 -5.42 -10.08
CA HIS A 130 1.58 -5.88 -9.41
C HIS A 130 1.08 -7.19 -9.96
N SER A 131 0.31 -7.89 -9.14
CA SER A 131 -0.39 -9.12 -9.51
C SER A 131 -1.64 -9.24 -8.64
N TYR A 132 -2.52 -10.17 -8.97
CA TYR A 132 -3.71 -10.40 -8.18
C TYR A 132 -4.16 -11.85 -8.26
N VAL A 133 -4.98 -12.24 -7.28
CA VAL A 133 -5.72 -13.51 -7.28
C VAL A 133 -7.11 -13.22 -6.71
N ILE A 134 -8.09 -13.95 -7.19
CA ILE A 134 -9.47 -13.82 -6.73
C ILE A 134 -9.87 -15.09 -5.99
N GLU A 135 -10.41 -14.93 -4.77
CA GLU A 135 -10.94 -16.01 -3.98
C GLU A 135 -12.45 -15.79 -3.84
N ASN A 136 -13.24 -16.52 -4.62
CA ASN A 136 -14.69 -16.41 -4.54
C ASN A 136 -15.22 -17.30 -3.43
N GLU A 137 -16.02 -16.70 -2.55
CA GLU A 137 -16.64 -17.39 -1.43
C GLU A 137 -17.71 -18.35 -1.93
N GLY A 138 -17.78 -19.51 -1.32
CA GLY A 138 -18.79 -20.52 -1.63
C GLY A 138 -18.46 -21.43 -2.82
N GLU A 139 -17.37 -21.21 -3.53
CA GLU A 139 -17.00 -22.06 -4.66
C GLU A 139 -16.61 -23.47 -4.23
N ASN A 140 -16.12 -23.63 -3.03
CA ASN A 140 -15.66 -24.92 -2.50
C ASN A 140 -16.53 -25.42 -1.37
N ALA A 141 -17.80 -25.14 -1.47
CA ALA A 141 -18.77 -25.58 -0.47
C ALA A 141 -18.95 -27.11 -0.50
#